data_e14b97eae23acc6ab0f9102273cac4c0
#
_entry.id   e14b97eae23acc6ab0f9102273cac4c0
#
_cell.length_a   1.000
_cell.length_b   1.000
_cell.length_c   1.000
_cell.angle_alpha   90.00
_cell.angle_beta   90.00
_cell.angle_gamma   90.00
#
_symmetry.space_group_name_H-M   'P 1'
#
loop_
_entity.id
_entity.type
_entity.pdbx_description
1 polymer ?
#
loop_
_entity_poly.entity_id
_entity_poly.type
_entity_poly.pdbx_seq_one_letter_code
_entity_poly.pdbx_strand_id
1 'polypeptide(L)' 'MKVAVFQSYIDGLYTFMFENGEDMIFDEIHPRALKQFDLKHDESYIDQTFKITFVEVADANDDVIYRIDSLKLVQ' A
#
# COMPACT_ATOMS: atom_id res chain seq x y z
N MET A 1 -6.29 11.79 1.64
CA MET A 1 -4.93 11.28 1.37
C MET A 1 -4.24 11.02 2.69
N LYS A 2 -3.65 9.85 2.84
CA LYS A 2 -2.97 9.46 4.08
C LYS A 2 -1.48 9.38 3.86
N VAL A 3 -0.69 9.71 4.89
CA VAL A 3 0.76 9.54 4.88
C VAL A 3 1.11 8.27 5.63
N ALA A 4 1.91 7.42 5.00
CA ALA A 4 2.27 6.14 5.58
C ALA A 4 3.66 5.71 5.11
N VAL A 5 4.32 4.90 5.92
CA VAL A 5 5.65 4.34 5.64
C VAL A 5 5.48 2.91 5.16
N PHE A 6 6.05 2.59 4.00
CA PHE A 6 6.01 1.22 3.48
C PHE A 6 6.91 0.32 4.32
N GLN A 7 6.37 -0.79 4.82
CA GLN A 7 7.09 -1.71 5.69
C GLN A 7 7.56 -2.97 4.97
N SER A 8 6.65 -3.60 4.23
CA SER A 8 6.97 -4.89 3.62
C SER A 8 5.94 -5.31 2.58
N TYR A 9 6.38 -6.20 1.70
CA TYR A 9 5.52 -7.00 0.83
C TYR A 9 5.82 -8.46 1.11
N ILE A 10 4.90 -9.15 1.76
CA ILE A 10 5.06 -10.55 2.16
C ILE A 10 3.78 -11.31 1.86
N ASP A 11 3.91 -12.46 1.21
CA ASP A 11 2.78 -13.35 0.88
C ASP A 11 1.64 -12.64 0.14
N GLY A 12 1.99 -11.73 -0.75
CA GLY A 12 1.00 -11.00 -1.54
C GLY A 12 0.36 -9.82 -0.83
N LEU A 13 0.83 -9.48 0.37
CA LEU A 13 0.25 -8.42 1.19
C LEU A 13 1.26 -7.29 1.42
N TYR A 14 0.77 -6.05 1.32
CA TYR A 14 1.57 -4.84 1.51
C TYR A 14 1.24 -4.25 2.87
N THR A 15 2.25 -4.03 3.71
CA THR A 15 2.04 -3.42 5.03
C THR A 15 2.59 -2.01 5.04
N PHE A 16 1.76 -1.07 5.49
CA PHE A 16 2.13 0.33 5.69
C PHE A 16 1.84 0.72 7.13
N MET A 17 2.72 1.54 7.69
CA MET A 17 2.53 2.12 9.01
C MET A 17 2.09 3.58 8.86
N PHE A 18 0.95 3.93 9.45
CA PHE A 18 0.43 5.28 9.44
C PHE A 18 1.08 6.16 10.51
N GLU A 19 0.84 7.47 10.43
CA GLU A 19 1.43 8.46 11.33
C GLU A 19 1.12 8.19 12.81
N ASN A 20 -0.04 7.59 13.09
CA ASN A 20 -0.44 7.25 14.46
C ASN A 20 0.24 6.00 15.00
N GLY A 21 1.14 5.38 14.23
CA GLY A 21 1.84 4.16 14.61
C GLY A 21 1.07 2.87 14.34
N GLU A 22 -0.12 2.94 13.76
CA GLU A 22 -0.89 1.75 13.41
C GLU A 22 -0.48 1.21 12.04
N ASP A 23 -0.33 -0.12 11.95
CA ASP A 23 -0.09 -0.79 10.69
C ASP A 23 -1.42 -1.09 10.00
N MET A 24 -1.39 -1.00 8.67
CA MET A 24 -2.52 -1.43 7.85
C MET A 24 -2.02 -2.30 6.72
N ILE A 25 -2.75 -3.39 6.45
CA ILE A 25 -2.40 -4.36 5.42
C ILE A 25 -3.30 -4.14 4.21
N PHE A 26 -2.68 -4.05 3.03
CA PHE A 26 -3.38 -3.87 1.78
C PHE A 26 -3.21 -5.12 0.91
N ASP A 27 -4.32 -5.60 0.36
CA ASP A 27 -4.35 -6.79 -0.49
C ASP A 27 -3.91 -6.48 -1.91
N GLU A 28 -4.19 -5.27 -2.38
CA GLU A 28 -3.93 -4.86 -3.75
C GLU A 28 -3.41 -3.44 -3.84
N ILE A 29 -2.64 -3.19 -4.89
CA ILE A 29 -2.29 -1.84 -5.33
C ILE A 29 -2.71 -1.74 -6.79
N HIS A 30 -3.37 -0.63 -7.14
CA HIS A 30 -3.79 -0.41 -8.52
C HIS A 30 -2.58 -0.55 -9.45
N PRO A 31 -2.73 -1.27 -10.58
CA PRO A 31 -1.59 -1.53 -11.48
C PRO A 31 -0.84 -0.29 -11.92
N ARG A 32 -1.53 0.83 -12.12
CA ARG A 32 -0.90 2.10 -12.50
C ARG A 32 0.05 2.62 -11.42
N ALA A 33 -0.35 2.53 -10.16
CA ALA A 33 0.49 2.94 -9.05
C ALA A 33 1.68 2.00 -8.89
N LEU A 34 1.45 0.70 -9.04
CA LEU A 34 2.51 -0.31 -8.92
C LEU A 34 3.56 -0.19 -10.04
N LYS A 35 3.17 0.28 -11.23
CA LYS A 35 4.11 0.57 -12.29
C LYS A 35 5.07 1.70 -11.95
N GLN A 36 4.60 2.69 -11.20
CA GLN A 36 5.43 3.82 -10.79
C GLN A 36 6.39 3.45 -9.67
N PHE A 37 5.93 2.60 -8.74
CA PHE A 37 6.70 2.21 -7.56
C PHE A 37 6.57 0.70 -7.38
N ASP A 38 7.60 -0.03 -7.77
CA ASP A 38 7.59 -1.50 -7.72
C ASP A 38 7.83 -2.00 -6.29
N LEU A 39 6.78 -1.93 -5.48
CA LEU A 39 6.86 -2.35 -4.08
C LEU A 39 7.03 -3.85 -3.90
N LYS A 40 6.76 -4.64 -4.95
CA LYS A 40 6.91 -6.09 -4.88
C LYS A 40 8.36 -6.53 -4.95
N HIS A 41 9.18 -5.84 -5.72
CA HIS A 41 10.53 -6.32 -6.05
C HIS A 41 11.63 -5.36 -5.62
N ASP A 42 11.33 -4.08 -5.47
CA ASP A 42 12.34 -3.07 -5.16
C ASP A 42 12.36 -2.77 -3.66
N GLU A 43 13.28 -3.40 -2.96
CA GLU A 43 13.41 -3.26 -1.51
C GLU A 43 13.85 -1.85 -1.08
N SER A 44 14.31 -1.02 -2.00
CA SER A 44 14.71 0.35 -1.66
C SER A 44 13.55 1.21 -1.19
N TYR A 45 12.32 0.80 -1.48
CA TYR A 45 11.12 1.51 -1.01
C TYR A 45 10.74 1.19 0.43
N ILE A 46 11.31 0.14 1.02
CA ILE A 46 11.07 -0.17 2.43
C ILE A 46 11.58 0.99 3.28
N ASP A 47 10.77 1.41 4.25
CA ASP A 47 11.00 2.57 5.13
C ASP A 47 10.84 3.94 4.44
N GLN A 48 10.44 3.94 3.17
CA GLN A 48 10.13 5.20 2.49
C GLN A 48 8.70 5.64 2.83
N THR A 49 8.50 6.95 2.87
CA THR A 49 7.20 7.55 3.18
C THR A 49 6.44 7.86 1.90
N PHE A 50 5.16 7.48 1.89
CA PHE A 50 4.27 7.73 0.75
C PHE A 50 3.02 8.45 1.20
N LYS A 51 2.47 9.26 0.31
CA LYS A 51 1.07 9.68 0.39
C LYS A 51 0.25 8.66 -0.38
N ILE A 52 -0.77 8.11 0.24
CA ILE A 52 -1.58 7.08 -0.38
C ILE A 52 -3.06 7.45 -0.35
N THR A 53 -3.79 6.97 -1.36
CA THR A 53 -5.24 6.89 -1.32
C THR A 53 -5.62 5.43 -1.45
N PHE A 54 -6.64 5.02 -0.70
CA PHE A 54 -7.09 3.64 -0.73
C PHE A 54 -8.60 3.56 -0.56
N VAL A 55 -9.14 2.42 -0.95
CA VAL A 55 -10.58 2.14 -0.88
C VAL A 55 -10.81 0.74 -0.34
N GLU A 56 -11.99 0.53 0.22
CA GLU A 56 -12.48 -0.81 0.55
C GLU A 56 -13.24 -1.33 -0.68
N VAL A 57 -12.96 -2.57 -1.05
CA VAL A 57 -13.68 -3.23 -2.14
C VAL A 57 -14.11 -4.61 -1.68
N ALA A 58 -15.24 -5.08 -2.18
CA ALA A 58 -15.67 -6.45 -1.94
C ALA A 58 -15.00 -7.36 -2.97
N ASP A 59 -14.46 -8.49 -2.52
CA ASP A 59 -13.91 -9.49 -3.41
C ASP A 59 -15.03 -10.42 -3.93
N ALA A 60 -14.64 -11.48 -4.65
CA ALA A 60 -15.61 -12.42 -5.23
C ALA A 60 -16.43 -13.18 -4.20
N ASN A 61 -15.99 -13.21 -2.94
CA ASN A 61 -16.66 -13.91 -1.82
C ASN A 61 -17.37 -12.96 -0.88
N ASP A 62 -17.56 -11.67 -1.30
CA ASP A 62 -18.09 -10.59 -0.48
C ASP A 62 -17.26 -10.25 0.74
N ASP A 63 -16.02 -10.71 0.81
CA ASP A 63 -15.09 -10.28 1.84
C ASP A 63 -14.55 -8.88 1.49
N VAL A 64 -14.35 -8.05 2.51
CA VAL A 64 -13.80 -6.72 2.32
C VAL A 64 -12.28 -6.81 2.25
N ILE A 65 -11.72 -6.22 1.19
CA ILE A 65 -10.28 -6.05 1.06
C ILE A 65 -9.96 -4.57 0.90
N TYR A 66 -8.72 -4.21 1.14
CA TYR A 66 -8.25 -2.84 0.97
C TYR A 66 -7.33 -2.76 -0.23
N ARG A 67 -7.59 -1.79 -1.11
CA ARG A 67 -6.78 -1.55 -2.31
C ARG A 67 -6.25 -0.14 -2.30
N ILE A 68 -4.95 -0.01 -2.54
CA ILE A 68 -4.33 1.31 -2.75
C ILE A 68 -4.60 1.74 -4.19
N ASP A 69 -5.20 2.92 -4.35
CA ASP A 69 -5.48 3.48 -5.67
C ASP A 69 -4.35 4.36 -6.18
N SER A 70 -3.66 5.07 -5.30
CA SER A 70 -2.55 5.91 -5.70
C SER A 70 -1.45 5.95 -4.64
N LEU A 71 -0.23 6.11 -5.14
CA LEU A 71 0.98 6.27 -4.34
C LEU A 71 1.74 7.50 -4.82
N LYS A 72 2.28 8.27 -3.88
CA LYS A 72 3.18 9.36 -4.20
C LYS A 72 4.29 9.38 -3.16
N LEU A 73 5.54 9.29 -3.62
CA LEU A 73 6.69 9.31 -2.73
C LEU A 73 6.83 10.70 -2.09
N VAL A 74 7.01 10.72 -0.79
CA VAL A 74 7.28 11.95 -0.04
C VAL A 74 8.79 12.12 0.06
N GLN A 75 9.26 13.27 -0.40
CA GLN A 75 10.69 13.58 -0.36
C GLN A 75 11.01 14.63 0.69
#